data_b40c21dbcb0da90c3f344c7e7cd68823
#
_entry.id   b40c21dbcb0da90c3f344c7e7cd68823
#
_cell.length_a   1.000
_cell.length_b   1.000
_cell.length_c   1.000
_cell.angle_alpha   90.00
_cell.angle_beta   90.00
_cell.angle_gamma   90.00
#
_symmetry.space_group_name_H-M   'P 1'
#
loop_
_entity.id
_entity.type
_entity.pdbx_description
1 polymer ?
#
loop_
_entity_poly.entity_id
_entity_poly.type
_entity_poly.pdbx_seq_one_letter_code
_entity_poly.pdbx_strand_id
1 'polypeptide(L)'
;TLMRSSAASDVYKRQVKECLNAGINIKIVTGDTPGTAKEIGRQIGLWSSTDTDNNIITGPEFEELTDEQLLDRIEDLKIIARARPMDKKRLVEALQKKNQVVAVTGDGTNDAPALHTAHVGLSMGDGTSVAKEASDITIIDNSFSSIGKAVMWGRSLYQNIQRFLLFQLTVNVTACFLVLCGAFMGTESPLTVTQMLWINLIMDTFAAMALASLPPSESVMQDKPRNRNAFILNKQMIANIVGVGGFFFVMLLGLLYIFQHADIHQLTDLLTLQLGEKGHVTAYELTLLFTIFVMTHFFYLFNARAFETGRSALHFKGCKGLLTIVAIIMIGQVAMVEIPGLQQFFNVCGLSLQDWIIIIVGSSLVLWVREGWHLITKR
;
A
#
# COMPACT_ATOMS: atom_id res chain seq x y z
N THR A 1 -21.81 34.47 21.02
CA THR A 1 -22.91 33.84 20.25
C THR A 1 -22.40 33.53 18.86
N LEU A 2 -21.84 32.34 18.65
CA LEU A 2 -21.43 31.87 17.31
C LEU A 2 -22.67 31.34 16.59
N MET A 3 -23.32 32.18 15.79
CA MET A 3 -24.13 31.69 14.70
C MET A 3 -23.17 31.01 13.69
N ARG A 4 -22.93 29.73 13.86
CA ARG A 4 -22.34 28.94 12.77
C ARG A 4 -23.38 28.83 11.67
N SER A 5 -23.06 29.31 10.48
CA SER A 5 -23.95 29.24 9.32
C SER A 5 -24.37 27.78 9.07
N SER A 6 -25.60 27.55 8.63
CA SER A 6 -26.10 26.24 8.23
C SER A 6 -25.14 25.48 7.29
N ALA A 7 -24.46 26.21 6.41
CA ALA A 7 -23.45 25.65 5.52
C ALA A 7 -22.24 25.04 6.23
N ALA A 8 -21.76 25.63 7.34
CA ALA A 8 -20.65 25.04 8.12
C ALA A 8 -21.09 23.76 8.82
N SER A 9 -22.31 23.73 9.36
CA SER A 9 -22.90 22.54 9.99
C SER A 9 -23.06 21.39 8.98
N ASP A 10 -23.51 21.69 7.76
CA ASP A 10 -23.68 20.68 6.70
C ASP A 10 -22.33 20.09 6.23
N VAL A 11 -21.27 20.91 6.19
CA VAL A 11 -19.92 20.44 5.88
C VAL A 11 -19.41 19.48 6.95
N TYR A 12 -19.53 19.81 8.23
CA TYR A 12 -19.15 18.93 9.34
C TYR A 12 -19.95 17.62 9.33
N LYS A 13 -21.26 17.69 9.10
CA LYS A 13 -22.13 16.52 9.02
C LYS A 13 -21.70 15.57 7.90
N ARG A 14 -21.34 16.10 6.74
CA ARG A 14 -20.83 15.29 5.63
C ARG A 14 -19.52 14.61 6.01
N GLN A 15 -18.60 15.30 6.64
CA GLN A 15 -17.29 14.78 7.02
C GLN A 15 -17.40 13.67 8.09
N VAL A 16 -18.26 13.86 9.09
CA VAL A 16 -18.59 12.84 10.09
C VAL A 16 -19.15 11.59 9.39
N LYS A 17 -20.08 11.77 8.45
CA LYS A 17 -20.65 10.67 7.68
C LYS A 17 -19.60 9.93 6.84
N GLU A 18 -18.66 10.64 6.22
CA GLU A 18 -17.54 10.04 5.49
C GLU A 18 -16.66 9.17 6.41
N CYS A 19 -16.36 9.65 7.62
CA CYS A 19 -15.62 8.86 8.61
C CYS A 19 -16.40 7.62 9.06
N LEU A 20 -17.69 7.76 9.36
CA LEU A 20 -18.56 6.64 9.74
C LEU A 20 -18.66 5.60 8.62
N ASN A 21 -18.81 6.04 7.36
CA ASN A 21 -18.83 5.16 6.20
C ASN A 21 -17.48 4.43 6.01
N ALA A 22 -16.38 5.07 6.40
CA ALA A 22 -15.04 4.47 6.43
C ALA A 22 -14.85 3.49 7.61
N GLY A 23 -15.90 3.23 8.40
CA GLY A 23 -15.86 2.34 9.55
C GLY A 23 -15.14 2.92 10.76
N ILE A 24 -15.00 4.25 10.83
CA ILE A 24 -14.38 4.94 11.98
C ILE A 24 -15.50 5.32 12.95
N ASN A 25 -15.46 4.77 14.15
CA ASN A 25 -16.38 5.15 15.22
C ASN A 25 -15.92 6.47 15.86
N ILE A 26 -16.81 7.45 15.88
CA ILE A 26 -16.54 8.76 16.46
C ILE A 26 -17.19 8.82 17.85
N LYS A 27 -16.43 9.30 18.83
CA LYS A 27 -16.90 9.52 20.20
C LYS A 27 -16.63 10.97 20.60
N ILE A 28 -17.61 11.60 21.28
CA ILE A 28 -17.48 12.96 21.82
C ILE A 28 -17.18 12.87 23.31
N VAL A 29 -16.11 13.53 23.73
CA VAL A 29 -15.76 13.67 25.16
C VAL A 29 -15.61 15.14 25.46
N THR A 30 -16.53 15.69 26.25
CA THR A 30 -16.62 17.14 26.50
C THR A 30 -16.92 17.45 27.97
N GLY A 31 -16.44 18.60 28.42
CA GLY A 31 -16.83 19.17 29.71
C GLY A 31 -18.25 19.74 29.74
N ASP A 32 -18.93 19.86 28.59
CA ASP A 32 -20.27 20.42 28.46
C ASP A 32 -21.34 19.54 29.10
N THR A 33 -22.52 20.12 29.28
CA THR A 33 -23.70 19.42 29.82
C THR A 33 -24.19 18.34 28.83
N PRO A 34 -24.87 17.27 29.32
CA PRO A 34 -25.43 16.23 28.44
C PRO A 34 -26.37 16.78 27.36
N GLY A 35 -27.19 17.80 27.69
CA GLY A 35 -28.08 18.44 26.72
C GLY A 35 -27.33 19.13 25.58
N THR A 36 -26.30 19.90 25.90
CA THR A 36 -25.45 20.57 24.90
C THR A 36 -24.71 19.56 24.07
N ALA A 37 -24.12 18.52 24.67
CA ALA A 37 -23.38 17.50 23.98
C ALA A 37 -24.27 16.68 23.01
N LYS A 38 -25.50 16.33 23.42
CA LYS A 38 -26.51 15.69 22.56
C LYS A 38 -26.86 16.57 21.36
N GLU A 39 -27.07 17.88 21.59
CA GLU A 39 -27.42 18.81 20.50
C GLU A 39 -26.28 18.97 19.50
N ILE A 40 -25.04 19.11 19.96
CA ILE A 40 -23.85 19.08 19.07
C ILE A 40 -23.81 17.77 18.30
N GLY A 41 -24.00 16.63 18.97
CA GLY A 41 -24.03 15.30 18.33
C GLY A 41 -25.09 15.20 17.23
N ARG A 42 -26.29 15.79 17.42
CA ARG A 42 -27.33 15.85 16.38
C ARG A 42 -26.94 16.71 15.20
N GLN A 43 -26.37 17.87 15.44
CA GLN A 43 -25.97 18.82 14.40
C GLN A 43 -24.90 18.22 13.47
N ILE A 44 -23.95 17.47 14.02
CA ILE A 44 -22.91 16.81 13.23
C ILE A 44 -23.32 15.42 12.70
N GLY A 45 -24.52 14.93 13.05
CA GLY A 45 -25.04 13.64 12.58
C GLY A 45 -24.49 12.40 13.30
N LEU A 46 -23.86 12.56 14.46
CA LEU A 46 -23.40 11.48 15.32
C LEU A 46 -24.52 10.92 16.18
N TRP A 47 -25.38 11.80 16.73
CA TRP A 47 -26.52 11.43 17.53
C TRP A 47 -27.79 11.35 16.68
N SER A 48 -28.45 10.19 16.69
CA SER A 48 -29.66 9.90 15.90
C SER A 48 -30.88 9.67 16.80
N SER A 49 -32.06 9.54 16.20
CA SER A 49 -33.32 9.21 16.91
C SER A 49 -33.32 7.77 17.46
N THR A 50 -32.44 6.90 17.00
CA THR A 50 -32.29 5.53 17.51
C THR A 50 -31.40 5.43 18.72
N ASP A 51 -30.65 6.49 19.07
CA ASP A 51 -29.78 6.52 20.23
C ASP A 51 -30.55 6.75 21.51
N THR A 52 -30.13 6.06 22.57
CA THR A 52 -30.75 6.04 23.90
C THR A 52 -29.78 6.57 24.94
N ASP A 53 -30.24 6.66 26.18
CA ASP A 53 -29.40 7.08 27.31
C ASP A 53 -28.24 6.11 27.59
N ASN A 54 -28.25 4.91 27.01
CA ASN A 54 -27.10 3.99 27.07
C ASN A 54 -25.91 4.47 26.23
N ASN A 55 -26.14 5.33 25.23
CA ASN A 55 -25.12 5.86 24.35
C ASN A 55 -24.44 7.14 24.88
N ILE A 56 -24.90 7.64 26.03
CA ILE A 56 -24.32 8.81 26.71
C ILE A 56 -24.11 8.49 28.18
N ILE A 57 -23.06 9.08 28.76
CA ILE A 57 -22.75 8.99 30.17
C ILE A 57 -22.15 10.31 30.64
N THR A 58 -22.32 10.64 31.95
CA THR A 58 -21.60 11.77 32.55
C THR A 58 -20.28 11.34 33.16
N GLY A 59 -19.30 12.27 33.28
CA GLY A 59 -18.00 12.01 33.87
C GLY A 59 -18.07 11.35 35.27
N PRO A 60 -18.89 11.83 36.22
CA PRO A 60 -19.07 11.16 37.50
C PRO A 60 -19.55 9.71 37.36
N GLU A 61 -20.58 9.45 36.56
CA GLU A 61 -21.08 8.08 36.32
C GLU A 61 -20.04 7.22 35.64
N PHE A 62 -19.24 7.79 34.74
CA PHE A 62 -18.15 7.09 34.04
C PHE A 62 -17.03 6.68 35.02
N GLU A 63 -16.74 7.50 36.03
CA GLU A 63 -15.77 7.20 37.08
C GLU A 63 -16.20 6.03 37.96
N GLU A 64 -17.50 5.94 38.27
CA GLU A 64 -18.08 4.90 39.13
C GLU A 64 -18.09 3.50 38.45
N LEU A 65 -18.00 3.41 37.12
CA LEU A 65 -17.97 2.15 36.41
C LEU A 65 -16.70 1.35 36.76
N THR A 66 -16.90 0.08 37.09
CA THR A 66 -15.76 -0.86 37.15
C THR A 66 -15.14 -1.06 35.77
N ASP A 67 -13.92 -1.54 35.72
CA ASP A 67 -13.22 -1.79 34.41
C ASP A 67 -14.00 -2.80 33.55
N GLU A 68 -14.62 -3.81 34.15
CA GLU A 68 -15.45 -4.81 33.43
C GLU A 68 -16.70 -4.14 32.84
N GLN A 69 -17.45 -3.39 33.65
CA GLN A 69 -18.64 -2.67 33.19
C GLN A 69 -18.31 -1.65 32.09
N LEU A 70 -17.15 -1.00 32.20
CA LEU A 70 -16.68 -0.07 31.19
C LEU A 70 -16.38 -0.79 29.87
N LEU A 71 -15.68 -1.91 29.91
CA LEU A 71 -15.35 -2.68 28.71
C LEU A 71 -16.62 -3.18 28.00
N ASP A 72 -17.66 -3.58 28.74
CA ASP A 72 -18.91 -4.04 28.14
C ASP A 72 -19.69 -2.92 27.44
N ARG A 73 -19.61 -1.70 27.98
CA ARG A 73 -20.42 -0.55 27.50
C ARG A 73 -19.68 0.35 26.50
N ILE A 74 -18.35 0.31 26.47
CA ILE A 74 -17.52 1.33 25.82
C ILE A 74 -17.74 1.42 24.30
N GLU A 75 -18.09 0.33 23.64
CA GLU A 75 -18.30 0.32 22.20
C GLU A 75 -19.57 1.09 21.82
N ASP A 76 -20.62 0.99 22.61
CA ASP A 76 -21.91 1.63 22.39
C ASP A 76 -21.93 3.10 22.84
N LEU A 77 -21.03 3.49 23.74
CA LEU A 77 -20.91 4.88 24.17
C LEU A 77 -20.52 5.78 23.02
N LYS A 78 -21.29 6.84 22.78
CA LYS A 78 -21.03 7.89 21.79
C LYS A 78 -20.58 9.20 22.43
N ILE A 79 -21.10 9.51 23.61
CA ILE A 79 -20.89 10.81 24.28
C ILE A 79 -20.54 10.59 25.75
N ILE A 80 -19.44 11.24 26.20
CA ILE A 80 -19.16 11.45 27.63
C ILE A 80 -19.25 12.95 27.88
N ALA A 81 -20.26 13.35 28.65
CA ALA A 81 -20.54 14.74 29.01
C ALA A 81 -19.98 15.06 30.41
N ARG A 82 -19.65 16.31 30.72
CA ARG A 82 -18.99 16.72 31.97
C ARG A 82 -17.73 15.89 32.28
N ALA A 83 -17.01 15.50 31.24
CA ALA A 83 -15.81 14.70 31.35
C ALA A 83 -14.65 15.50 31.92
N ARG A 84 -13.87 14.85 32.77
CA ARG A 84 -12.58 15.36 33.26
C ARG A 84 -11.42 14.90 32.35
N PRO A 85 -10.25 15.52 32.43
CA PRO A 85 -9.09 15.13 31.64
C PRO A 85 -8.75 13.64 31.76
N MET A 86 -8.83 13.07 32.96
CA MET A 86 -8.53 11.66 33.21
C MET A 86 -9.56 10.70 32.61
N ASP A 87 -10.82 11.15 32.48
CA ASP A 87 -11.89 10.35 31.84
C ASP A 87 -11.57 10.11 30.34
N LYS A 88 -11.01 11.14 29.66
CA LYS A 88 -10.53 11.01 28.27
C LYS A 88 -9.43 9.93 28.15
N LYS A 89 -8.44 9.98 29.03
CA LYS A 89 -7.35 8.98 29.06
C LYS A 89 -7.90 7.57 29.34
N ARG A 90 -8.76 7.41 30.35
CA ARG A 90 -9.38 6.13 30.72
C ARG A 90 -10.19 5.53 29.56
N LEU A 91 -10.93 6.38 28.81
CA LEU A 91 -11.64 5.95 27.61
C LEU A 91 -10.68 5.38 26.55
N VAL A 92 -9.57 6.06 26.30
CA VAL A 92 -8.53 5.61 25.34
C VAL A 92 -7.97 4.27 25.77
N GLU A 93 -7.55 4.12 27.02
CA GLU A 93 -6.99 2.88 27.55
C GLU A 93 -7.98 1.70 27.46
N ALA A 94 -9.26 1.95 27.76
CA ALA A 94 -10.30 0.93 27.68
C ALA A 94 -10.58 0.49 26.23
N LEU A 95 -10.60 1.42 25.26
CA LEU A 95 -10.71 1.09 23.83
C LEU A 95 -9.50 0.31 23.34
N GLN A 96 -8.29 0.64 23.81
CA GLN A 96 -7.07 -0.09 23.49
C GLN A 96 -7.08 -1.50 24.06
N LYS A 97 -7.61 -1.72 25.28
CA LYS A 97 -7.84 -3.06 25.87
C LYS A 97 -8.78 -3.92 24.99
N LYS A 98 -9.73 -3.28 24.29
CA LYS A 98 -10.60 -3.92 23.28
C LYS A 98 -9.92 -4.10 21.89
N ASN A 99 -8.59 -3.94 21.79
CA ASN A 99 -7.83 -4.01 20.55
C ASN A 99 -8.25 -2.99 19.46
N GLN A 100 -8.91 -1.89 19.87
CA GLN A 100 -9.24 -0.81 18.93
C GLN A 100 -8.03 0.09 18.70
N VAL A 101 -7.87 0.58 17.47
CA VAL A 101 -6.90 1.64 17.17
C VAL A 101 -7.57 2.98 17.44
N VAL A 102 -7.03 3.73 18.37
CA VAL A 102 -7.65 4.97 18.89
C VAL A 102 -6.83 6.17 18.44
N ALA A 103 -7.50 7.14 17.83
CA ALA A 103 -6.99 8.49 17.61
C ALA A 103 -7.74 9.48 18.51
N VAL A 104 -7.04 10.45 19.07
CA VAL A 104 -7.61 11.50 19.91
C VAL A 104 -7.32 12.85 19.30
N THR A 105 -8.31 13.73 19.28
CA THR A 105 -8.13 15.14 18.93
C THR A 105 -8.25 16.00 20.18
N GLY A 106 -7.38 16.99 20.33
CA GLY A 106 -7.42 17.92 21.43
C GLY A 106 -6.64 19.21 21.13
N ASP A 107 -6.98 20.28 21.82
CA ASP A 107 -6.37 21.61 21.67
C ASP A 107 -5.85 22.17 23.01
N GLY A 108 -6.30 21.61 24.12
CA GLY A 108 -5.98 22.08 25.46
C GLY A 108 -4.92 21.26 26.20
N THR A 109 -4.35 21.85 27.23
CA THR A 109 -3.45 21.18 28.18
C THR A 109 -4.12 19.97 28.84
N ASN A 110 -5.45 20.04 29.04
CA ASN A 110 -6.24 18.96 29.60
C ASN A 110 -6.33 17.71 28.72
N ASP A 111 -6.03 17.85 27.42
CA ASP A 111 -6.08 16.75 26.45
C ASP A 111 -4.76 16.00 26.35
N ALA A 112 -3.67 16.59 26.83
CA ALA A 112 -2.32 16.03 26.69
C ALA A 112 -2.18 14.57 27.21
N PRO A 113 -2.77 14.17 28.37
CA PRO A 113 -2.68 12.78 28.81
C PRO A 113 -3.38 11.80 27.86
N ALA A 114 -4.49 12.19 27.24
CA ALA A 114 -5.21 11.36 26.27
C ALA A 114 -4.50 11.34 24.91
N LEU A 115 -3.99 12.48 24.44
CA LEU A 115 -3.19 12.60 23.21
C LEU A 115 -1.96 11.68 23.26
N HIS A 116 -1.20 11.73 24.35
CA HIS A 116 -0.01 10.90 24.54
C HIS A 116 -0.33 9.39 24.66
N THR A 117 -1.50 9.04 25.24
CA THR A 117 -1.88 7.63 25.44
C THR A 117 -2.48 7.02 24.19
N ALA A 118 -3.06 7.81 23.30
CA ALA A 118 -3.64 7.34 22.05
C ALA A 118 -2.61 6.68 21.13
N HIS A 119 -3.09 5.90 20.16
CA HIS A 119 -2.20 5.41 19.09
C HIS A 119 -1.81 6.52 18.11
N VAL A 120 -2.68 7.54 17.98
CA VAL A 120 -2.41 8.74 17.20
C VAL A 120 -3.01 9.93 17.93
N GLY A 121 -2.17 10.79 18.47
CA GLY A 121 -2.56 12.09 19.04
C GLY A 121 -2.60 13.15 17.94
N LEU A 122 -3.72 13.90 17.86
CA LEU A 122 -3.95 14.95 16.87
C LEU A 122 -4.20 16.27 17.60
N SER A 123 -3.25 17.21 17.55
CA SER A 123 -3.46 18.56 18.07
C SER A 123 -3.99 19.51 16.99
N MET A 124 -4.73 20.53 17.41
CA MET A 124 -5.13 21.63 16.53
C MET A 124 -4.01 22.64 16.35
N GLY A 125 -3.96 23.34 15.23
CA GLY A 125 -2.95 24.36 14.94
C GLY A 125 -2.95 25.51 15.93
N ASP A 126 -4.13 25.89 16.46
CA ASP A 126 -4.31 26.91 17.49
C ASP A 126 -4.23 26.33 18.91
N GLY A 127 -3.97 25.03 19.05
CA GLY A 127 -3.82 24.35 20.34
C GLY A 127 -2.62 24.82 21.13
N THR A 128 -2.63 24.54 22.44
CA THR A 128 -1.53 24.86 23.36
C THR A 128 -0.24 24.13 22.96
N SER A 129 0.93 24.68 23.37
CA SER A 129 2.23 24.01 23.17
C SER A 129 2.24 22.61 23.78
N VAL A 130 1.64 22.45 24.96
CA VAL A 130 1.55 21.18 25.67
C VAL A 130 0.73 20.13 24.86
N ALA A 131 -0.39 20.53 24.26
CA ALA A 131 -1.16 19.64 23.39
C ALA A 131 -0.37 19.25 22.15
N LYS A 132 0.36 20.19 21.52
CA LYS A 132 1.22 19.92 20.35
C LYS A 132 2.37 18.99 20.67
N GLU A 133 3.03 19.17 21.81
CA GLU A 133 4.12 18.30 22.26
C GLU A 133 3.64 16.88 22.60
N ALA A 134 2.39 16.74 23.10
CA ALA A 134 1.79 15.46 23.42
C ALA A 134 1.18 14.73 22.20
N SER A 135 1.14 15.35 21.03
CA SER A 135 0.52 14.81 19.82
C SER A 135 1.54 14.34 18.80
N ASP A 136 1.14 13.39 17.94
CA ASP A 136 1.94 12.89 16.82
C ASP A 136 1.78 13.75 15.56
N ILE A 137 0.62 14.41 15.41
CA ILE A 137 0.25 15.21 14.24
C ILE A 137 -0.41 16.51 14.68
N THR A 138 -0.04 17.63 14.05
CA THR A 138 -0.70 18.93 14.25
C THR A 138 -1.53 19.29 13.02
N ILE A 139 -2.84 19.55 13.20
CA ILE A 139 -3.78 19.96 12.16
C ILE A 139 -3.75 21.47 12.02
N ILE A 140 -2.93 21.99 11.10
CA ILE A 140 -2.60 23.41 10.95
C ILE A 140 -3.84 24.26 10.64
N ASP A 141 -4.78 23.76 9.84
CA ASP A 141 -5.99 24.47 9.42
C ASP A 141 -7.17 24.31 10.38
N ASN A 142 -6.97 23.66 11.52
CA ASN A 142 -8.00 23.37 12.53
C ASN A 142 -9.28 22.72 11.96
N SER A 143 -9.14 22.01 10.82
CA SER A 143 -10.27 21.45 10.10
C SER A 143 -10.42 19.94 10.33
N PHE A 144 -11.61 19.51 10.70
CA PHE A 144 -11.95 18.08 10.76
C PHE A 144 -11.80 17.38 9.41
N SER A 145 -11.96 18.13 8.30
CA SER A 145 -11.70 17.64 6.92
C SER A 145 -10.28 17.13 6.75
N SER A 146 -9.30 17.77 7.37
CA SER A 146 -7.90 17.39 7.28
C SER A 146 -7.61 16.08 8.01
N ILE A 147 -8.37 15.76 9.05
CA ILE A 147 -8.32 14.44 9.71
C ILE A 147 -8.80 13.34 8.75
N GLY A 148 -9.95 13.55 8.09
CA GLY A 148 -10.42 12.61 7.05
C GLY A 148 -9.42 12.40 5.92
N LYS A 149 -8.77 13.48 5.45
CA LYS A 149 -7.69 13.40 4.45
C LYS A 149 -6.48 12.64 4.98
N ALA A 150 -6.07 12.86 6.24
CA ALA A 150 -4.96 12.13 6.86
C ALA A 150 -5.23 10.62 6.91
N VAL A 151 -6.45 10.22 7.27
CA VAL A 151 -6.87 8.81 7.22
C VAL A 151 -6.81 8.25 5.79
N MET A 152 -7.33 9.00 4.82
CA MET A 152 -7.29 8.59 3.40
C MET A 152 -5.84 8.42 2.91
N TRP A 153 -4.95 9.34 3.24
CA TRP A 153 -3.53 9.25 2.90
C TRP A 153 -2.84 8.06 3.57
N GLY A 154 -3.09 7.85 4.87
CA GLY A 154 -2.53 6.70 5.60
C GLY A 154 -2.96 5.35 5.03
N ARG A 155 -4.26 5.21 4.70
CA ARG A 155 -4.79 4.00 4.05
C ARG A 155 -4.22 3.80 2.64
N SER A 156 -4.09 4.87 1.87
CA SER A 156 -3.49 4.82 0.53
C SER A 156 -2.01 4.47 0.57
N LEU A 157 -1.27 5.03 1.51
CA LEU A 157 0.14 4.68 1.73
C LEU A 157 0.30 3.20 2.07
N TYR A 158 -0.56 2.67 2.95
CA TYR A 158 -0.55 1.25 3.29
C TYR A 158 -0.79 0.36 2.06
N GLN A 159 -1.76 0.70 1.20
CA GLN A 159 -1.98 -0.02 -0.05
C GLN A 159 -0.77 0.08 -1.00
N ASN A 160 -0.11 1.22 -1.06
CA ASN A 160 1.10 1.39 -1.88
C ASN A 160 2.26 0.52 -1.38
N ILE A 161 2.42 0.40 -0.04
CA ILE A 161 3.38 -0.54 0.56
C ILE A 161 3.04 -1.98 0.18
N GLN A 162 1.77 -2.39 0.24
CA GLN A 162 1.35 -3.73 -0.17
C GLN A 162 1.65 -4.01 -1.64
N ARG A 163 1.40 -3.06 -2.54
CA ARG A 163 1.72 -3.18 -3.97
C ARG A 163 3.22 -3.31 -4.22
N PHE A 164 4.02 -2.54 -3.48
CA PHE A 164 5.47 -2.65 -3.53
C PHE A 164 5.94 -4.04 -3.05
N LEU A 165 5.46 -4.50 -1.90
CA LEU A 165 5.80 -5.83 -1.38
C LEU A 165 5.36 -6.95 -2.33
N LEU A 166 4.18 -6.83 -2.94
CA LEU A 166 3.71 -7.76 -3.96
C LEU A 166 4.68 -7.84 -5.14
N PHE A 167 5.09 -6.69 -5.67
CA PHE A 167 6.05 -6.61 -6.76
C PHE A 167 7.40 -7.22 -6.35
N GLN A 168 7.99 -6.73 -5.28
CA GLN A 168 9.32 -7.12 -4.83
C GLN A 168 9.41 -8.63 -4.49
N LEU A 169 8.43 -9.16 -3.78
CA LEU A 169 8.43 -10.59 -3.45
C LEU A 169 8.26 -11.46 -4.69
N THR A 170 7.45 -11.04 -5.67
CA THR A 170 7.34 -11.79 -6.94
C THR A 170 8.66 -11.82 -7.67
N VAL A 171 9.37 -10.69 -7.78
CA VAL A 171 10.71 -10.61 -8.42
C VAL A 171 11.72 -11.49 -7.70
N ASN A 172 11.83 -11.34 -6.38
CA ASN A 172 12.86 -12.03 -5.58
C ASN A 172 12.61 -13.53 -5.49
N VAL A 173 11.37 -13.98 -5.36
CA VAL A 173 11.02 -15.41 -5.37
C VAL A 173 11.35 -16.01 -6.71
N THR A 174 11.00 -15.35 -7.82
CA THR A 174 11.33 -15.82 -9.19
C THR A 174 12.84 -15.92 -9.38
N ALA A 175 13.60 -14.90 -8.99
CA ALA A 175 15.06 -14.88 -9.13
C ALA A 175 15.73 -15.96 -8.28
N CYS A 176 15.31 -16.11 -7.02
CA CYS A 176 15.88 -17.09 -6.09
C CYS A 176 15.68 -18.52 -6.61
N PHE A 177 14.47 -18.87 -7.03
CA PHE A 177 14.18 -20.20 -7.58
C PHE A 177 14.88 -20.44 -8.93
N LEU A 178 14.99 -19.41 -9.78
CA LEU A 178 15.72 -19.53 -11.05
C LEU A 178 17.19 -19.85 -10.83
N VAL A 179 17.86 -19.12 -9.93
CA VAL A 179 19.28 -19.35 -9.60
C VAL A 179 19.47 -20.72 -8.94
N LEU A 180 18.58 -21.08 -7.99
CA LEU A 180 18.65 -22.38 -7.31
C LEU A 180 18.48 -23.54 -8.29
N CYS A 181 17.46 -23.52 -9.15
CA CYS A 181 17.24 -24.60 -10.12
C CYS A 181 18.31 -24.63 -11.21
N GLY A 182 18.82 -23.46 -11.66
CA GLY A 182 19.95 -23.39 -12.56
C GLY A 182 21.19 -24.11 -12.02
N ALA A 183 21.47 -23.92 -10.72
CA ALA A 183 22.58 -24.63 -10.07
C ALA A 183 22.37 -26.17 -10.06
N PHE A 184 21.14 -26.66 -9.82
CA PHE A 184 20.83 -28.08 -9.92
C PHE A 184 20.91 -28.62 -11.35
N MET A 185 20.65 -27.80 -12.35
CA MET A 185 20.81 -28.17 -13.77
C MET A 185 22.28 -28.18 -14.23
N GLY A 186 23.22 -27.81 -13.35
CA GLY A 186 24.64 -27.75 -13.66
C GLY A 186 25.02 -26.57 -14.59
N THR A 187 24.16 -25.55 -14.70
CA THR A 187 24.50 -24.33 -15.43
C THR A 187 25.35 -23.39 -14.57
N GLU A 188 26.21 -22.58 -15.16
CA GLU A 188 26.74 -21.39 -14.51
C GLU A 188 25.57 -20.53 -14.03
N SER A 189 25.79 -19.69 -12.98
CA SER A 189 24.72 -18.90 -12.39
C SER A 189 23.88 -18.18 -13.45
N PRO A 190 22.57 -18.47 -13.57
CA PRO A 190 21.70 -17.84 -14.59
C PRO A 190 21.61 -16.32 -14.46
N LEU A 191 21.82 -15.82 -13.24
CA LEU A 191 21.91 -14.40 -12.91
C LEU A 191 23.21 -14.16 -12.12
N THR A 192 24.04 -13.24 -12.56
CA THR A 192 25.27 -12.87 -11.85
C THR A 192 24.97 -12.00 -10.63
N VAL A 193 25.93 -11.90 -9.70
CA VAL A 193 25.80 -11.04 -8.51
C VAL A 193 25.57 -9.57 -8.88
N THR A 194 26.27 -9.07 -9.91
CA THR A 194 26.11 -7.69 -10.39
C THR A 194 24.72 -7.44 -11.00
N GLN A 195 24.17 -8.42 -11.73
CA GLN A 195 22.81 -8.38 -12.26
C GLN A 195 21.76 -8.40 -11.13
N MET A 196 21.98 -9.24 -10.10
CA MET A 196 21.10 -9.25 -8.91
C MET A 196 21.17 -7.93 -8.14
N LEU A 197 22.35 -7.30 -8.08
CA LEU A 197 22.47 -5.95 -7.51
C LEU A 197 21.72 -4.90 -8.34
N TRP A 198 21.76 -5.00 -9.66
CA TRP A 198 20.95 -4.13 -10.53
C TRP A 198 19.47 -4.28 -10.24
N ILE A 199 18.96 -5.50 -10.16
CA ILE A 199 17.55 -5.77 -9.87
C ILE A 199 17.18 -5.21 -8.49
N ASN A 200 17.88 -5.63 -7.44
CA ASN A 200 17.47 -5.34 -6.06
C ASN A 200 17.80 -3.90 -5.63
N LEU A 201 18.92 -3.31 -6.08
CA LEU A 201 19.31 -1.97 -5.66
C LEU A 201 18.72 -0.88 -6.55
N ILE A 202 18.75 -1.07 -7.87
CA ILE A 202 18.32 -0.03 -8.81
C ILE A 202 16.83 -0.21 -9.14
N MET A 203 16.46 -1.33 -9.74
CA MET A 203 15.09 -1.55 -10.21
C MET A 203 14.08 -1.52 -9.05
N ASP A 204 14.33 -2.21 -7.95
CA ASP A 204 13.42 -2.26 -6.79
C ASP A 204 13.31 -0.90 -6.08
N THR A 205 14.44 -0.16 -5.95
CA THR A 205 14.41 1.19 -5.37
C THR A 205 13.57 2.14 -6.21
N PHE A 206 13.75 2.14 -7.51
CA PHE A 206 12.95 2.96 -8.40
C PHE A 206 11.49 2.50 -8.46
N ALA A 207 11.23 1.20 -8.42
CA ALA A 207 9.87 0.66 -8.32
C ALA A 207 9.18 1.09 -7.03
N ALA A 208 9.91 1.07 -5.88
CA ALA A 208 9.40 1.56 -4.60
C ALA A 208 9.03 3.05 -4.68
N MET A 209 9.91 3.89 -5.24
CA MET A 209 9.64 5.32 -5.44
C MET A 209 8.42 5.54 -6.36
N ALA A 210 8.31 4.76 -7.44
CA ALA A 210 7.20 4.83 -8.38
C ALA A 210 5.86 4.50 -7.71
N LEU A 211 5.82 3.44 -6.90
CA LEU A 211 4.61 3.01 -6.19
C LEU A 211 4.28 3.92 -4.99
N ALA A 212 5.29 4.43 -4.28
CA ALA A 212 5.10 5.37 -3.19
C ALA A 212 4.56 6.74 -3.66
N SER A 213 4.92 7.17 -4.88
CA SER A 213 4.47 8.44 -5.46
C SER A 213 3.02 8.43 -6.00
N LEU A 214 2.31 7.32 -5.88
CA LEU A 214 0.92 7.23 -6.34
C LEU A 214 0.02 8.15 -5.51
N PRO A 215 -0.90 8.90 -6.16
CA PRO A 215 -1.83 9.76 -5.45
C PRO A 215 -2.78 8.92 -4.57
N PRO A 216 -3.29 9.51 -3.46
CA PRO A 216 -4.25 8.84 -2.62
C PRO A 216 -5.54 8.53 -3.38
N SER A 217 -6.20 7.45 -3.03
CA SER A 217 -7.45 7.03 -3.64
C SER A 217 -8.62 7.24 -2.68
N GLU A 218 -9.67 7.95 -3.10
CA GLU A 218 -10.90 8.11 -2.31
C GLU A 218 -11.59 6.76 -2.05
N SER A 219 -11.35 5.74 -2.88
CA SER A 219 -11.94 4.42 -2.70
C SER A 219 -11.55 3.75 -1.38
N VAL A 220 -10.38 4.09 -0.81
CA VAL A 220 -9.94 3.52 0.48
C VAL A 220 -10.83 3.92 1.66
N MET A 221 -11.62 5.00 1.50
CA MET A 221 -12.59 5.44 2.51
C MET A 221 -13.89 4.62 2.50
N GLN A 222 -14.04 3.71 1.54
CA GLN A 222 -15.14 2.74 1.51
C GLN A 222 -14.74 1.38 2.11
N ASP A 223 -13.44 1.19 2.35
CA ASP A 223 -12.93 -0.03 2.94
C ASP A 223 -13.16 -0.04 4.46
N LYS A 224 -13.43 -1.22 5.01
CA LYS A 224 -13.51 -1.41 6.46
C LYS A 224 -12.13 -1.26 7.10
N PRO A 225 -12.05 -0.77 8.36
CA PRO A 225 -10.81 -0.75 9.11
C PRO A 225 -10.20 -2.14 9.21
N ARG A 226 -8.88 -2.20 9.10
CA ARG A 226 -8.14 -3.45 9.20
C ARG A 226 -7.89 -3.81 10.66
N ASN A 227 -7.82 -5.11 10.93
CA ASN A 227 -7.36 -5.57 12.23
C ASN A 227 -5.89 -5.19 12.42
N ARG A 228 -5.53 -4.64 13.58
CA ARG A 228 -4.16 -4.24 13.94
C ARG A 228 -3.15 -5.37 13.80
N ASN A 229 -3.56 -6.61 14.13
CA ASN A 229 -2.71 -7.79 14.10
C ASN A 229 -2.73 -8.53 12.75
N ALA A 230 -3.41 -7.98 11.72
CA ALA A 230 -3.44 -8.60 10.41
C ALA A 230 -2.07 -8.50 9.72
N PHE A 231 -1.60 -9.60 9.13
CA PHE A 231 -0.39 -9.60 8.32
C PHE A 231 -0.52 -8.62 7.13
N ILE A 232 0.61 -8.01 6.75
CA ILE A 232 0.66 -7.12 5.58
C ILE A 232 0.33 -7.90 4.31
N LEU A 233 0.85 -9.13 4.19
CA LEU A 233 0.55 -10.04 3.10
C LEU A 233 -0.81 -10.69 3.32
N ASN A 234 -1.79 -10.30 2.51
CA ASN A 234 -3.11 -10.93 2.51
C ASN A 234 -3.11 -12.20 1.63
N LYS A 235 -4.16 -13.01 1.74
CA LYS A 235 -4.30 -14.26 0.95
C LYS A 235 -4.25 -14.03 -0.56
N GLN A 236 -4.80 -12.91 -1.04
CA GLN A 236 -4.79 -12.57 -2.46
C GLN A 236 -3.39 -12.20 -2.95
N MET A 237 -2.60 -11.48 -2.13
CA MET A 237 -1.20 -11.20 -2.43
C MET A 237 -0.39 -12.49 -2.52
N ILE A 238 -0.52 -13.39 -1.54
CA ILE A 238 0.18 -14.69 -1.55
C ILE A 238 -0.20 -15.50 -2.79
N ALA A 239 -1.48 -15.59 -3.11
CA ALA A 239 -1.95 -16.28 -4.32
C ALA A 239 -1.37 -15.67 -5.61
N ASN A 240 -1.25 -14.33 -5.66
CA ASN A 240 -0.67 -13.64 -6.80
C ASN A 240 0.84 -13.88 -6.89
N ILE A 241 1.58 -13.78 -5.78
CA ILE A 241 3.03 -14.05 -5.73
C ILE A 241 3.33 -15.48 -6.21
N VAL A 242 2.60 -16.46 -5.68
CA VAL A 242 2.79 -17.88 -6.03
C VAL A 242 2.34 -18.14 -7.47
N GLY A 243 1.20 -17.60 -7.89
CA GLY A 243 0.66 -17.84 -9.24
C GLY A 243 1.48 -17.14 -10.32
N VAL A 244 1.68 -15.83 -10.20
CA VAL A 244 2.41 -15.04 -11.21
C VAL A 244 3.92 -15.31 -11.13
N GLY A 245 4.50 -15.30 -9.93
CA GLY A 245 5.91 -15.60 -9.72
C GLY A 245 6.25 -17.03 -10.13
N GLY A 246 5.38 -18.00 -9.83
CA GLY A 246 5.53 -19.39 -10.32
C GLY A 246 5.46 -19.49 -11.83
N PHE A 247 4.54 -18.77 -12.47
CA PHE A 247 4.47 -18.70 -13.93
C PHE A 247 5.76 -18.13 -14.54
N PHE A 248 6.25 -17.00 -14.01
CA PHE A 248 7.51 -16.40 -14.49
C PHE A 248 8.70 -17.33 -14.28
N PHE A 249 8.77 -17.97 -13.13
CA PHE A 249 9.80 -18.95 -12.82
C PHE A 249 9.79 -20.11 -13.82
N VAL A 250 8.64 -20.74 -14.08
CA VAL A 250 8.53 -21.86 -15.02
C VAL A 250 8.87 -21.43 -16.44
N MET A 251 8.43 -20.27 -16.87
CA MET A 251 8.76 -19.69 -18.17
C MET A 251 10.28 -19.48 -18.35
N LEU A 252 10.92 -18.83 -17.37
CA LEU A 252 12.35 -18.54 -17.40
C LEU A 252 13.20 -19.81 -17.27
N LEU A 253 12.78 -20.76 -16.44
CA LEU A 253 13.43 -22.06 -16.31
C LEU A 253 13.31 -22.86 -17.60
N GLY A 254 12.17 -22.81 -18.28
CA GLY A 254 11.98 -23.41 -19.60
C GLY A 254 12.91 -22.80 -20.66
N LEU A 255 13.06 -21.47 -20.65
CA LEU A 255 14.04 -20.80 -21.52
C LEU A 255 15.47 -21.20 -21.20
N LEU A 256 15.85 -21.28 -19.93
CA LEU A 256 17.17 -21.72 -19.49
C LEU A 256 17.44 -23.15 -19.96
N TYR A 257 16.46 -24.06 -19.85
CA TYR A 257 16.53 -25.42 -20.34
C TYR A 257 16.74 -25.48 -21.86
N ILE A 258 16.00 -24.66 -22.63
CA ILE A 258 16.17 -24.54 -24.08
C ILE A 258 17.58 -24.06 -24.42
N PHE A 259 18.08 -23.01 -23.77
CA PHE A 259 19.42 -22.46 -24.00
C PHE A 259 20.54 -23.45 -23.66
N GLN A 260 20.28 -24.38 -22.74
CA GLN A 260 21.22 -25.44 -22.41
C GLN A 260 21.26 -26.57 -23.48
N HIS A 261 20.17 -26.75 -24.24
CA HIS A 261 20.05 -27.87 -25.21
C HIS A 261 19.95 -27.41 -26.66
N ALA A 262 19.94 -26.13 -26.95
CA ALA A 262 19.91 -25.59 -28.32
C ALA A 262 20.84 -24.40 -28.46
N ASP A 263 21.47 -24.24 -29.61
CA ASP A 263 22.23 -23.04 -29.93
C ASP A 263 21.32 -21.94 -30.44
N ILE A 264 21.27 -20.85 -29.69
CA ILE A 264 20.44 -19.68 -29.99
C ILE A 264 21.36 -18.51 -30.31
N HIS A 265 21.36 -18.08 -31.54
CA HIS A 265 22.11 -16.92 -32.04
C HIS A 265 21.19 -15.67 -32.14
N GLN A 266 19.90 -15.89 -32.30
CA GLN A 266 18.84 -14.87 -32.34
C GLN A 266 17.56 -15.43 -31.70
N LEU A 267 16.72 -14.60 -31.11
CA LEU A 267 15.45 -15.06 -30.51
C LEU A 267 14.49 -15.71 -31.51
N THR A 268 14.61 -15.40 -32.79
CA THR A 268 13.86 -16.08 -33.87
C THR A 268 14.17 -17.56 -34.01
N ASP A 269 15.34 -18.01 -33.56
CA ASP A 269 15.75 -19.43 -33.62
C ASP A 269 14.83 -20.30 -32.73
N LEU A 270 14.17 -19.70 -31.77
CA LEU A 270 13.11 -20.37 -30.96
C LEU A 270 11.92 -20.87 -31.80
N LEU A 271 11.70 -20.31 -33.01
CA LEU A 271 10.65 -20.78 -33.93
C LEU A 271 11.02 -22.04 -34.69
N THR A 272 12.33 -22.30 -34.85
CA THR A 272 12.88 -23.45 -35.58
C THR A 272 13.72 -24.36 -34.67
N LEU A 273 13.29 -24.50 -33.43
CA LEU A 273 14.02 -25.13 -32.33
C LEU A 273 14.41 -26.57 -32.65
N GLN A 274 15.69 -26.87 -32.55
CA GLN A 274 16.23 -28.23 -32.59
C GLN A 274 17.00 -28.48 -31.30
N LEU A 275 16.42 -29.31 -30.42
CA LEU A 275 17.07 -29.71 -29.18
C LEU A 275 18.14 -30.75 -29.42
N GLY A 276 19.35 -30.52 -28.91
CA GLY A 276 20.50 -31.42 -28.99
C GLY A 276 21.31 -31.47 -27.69
N GLU A 277 22.41 -32.15 -27.69
CA GLU A 277 23.33 -32.23 -26.55
C GLU A 277 24.36 -31.07 -26.64
N LYS A 278 24.03 -29.89 -26.15
CA LYS A 278 24.93 -28.73 -26.09
C LYS A 278 25.71 -28.65 -24.77
N GLY A 279 24.99 -28.77 -23.64
CA GLY A 279 25.55 -28.87 -22.28
C GLY A 279 26.12 -27.58 -21.68
N HIS A 280 26.13 -26.45 -22.41
CA HIS A 280 26.58 -25.15 -21.89
C HIS A 280 25.66 -24.01 -22.37
N VAL A 281 25.62 -22.92 -21.64
CA VAL A 281 24.86 -21.72 -22.01
C VAL A 281 25.83 -20.59 -22.35
N THR A 282 25.65 -19.93 -23.48
CA THR A 282 26.51 -18.82 -23.93
C THR A 282 26.22 -17.52 -23.17
N ALA A 283 27.18 -16.58 -23.14
CA ALA A 283 27.01 -15.26 -22.57
C ALA A 283 25.85 -14.47 -23.22
N TYR A 284 25.63 -14.69 -24.51
CA TYR A 284 24.51 -14.09 -25.23
C TYR A 284 23.16 -14.63 -24.74
N GLU A 285 23.01 -15.93 -24.57
CA GLU A 285 21.78 -16.57 -24.07
C GLU A 285 21.49 -16.18 -22.62
N LEU A 286 22.53 -16.05 -21.78
CA LEU A 286 22.38 -15.53 -20.41
C LEU A 286 21.93 -14.04 -20.42
N THR A 287 22.44 -13.25 -21.38
CA THR A 287 22.00 -11.86 -21.55
C THR A 287 20.53 -11.78 -21.98
N LEU A 288 20.11 -12.68 -22.92
CA LEU A 288 18.70 -12.80 -23.30
C LEU A 288 17.83 -13.16 -22.09
N LEU A 289 18.22 -14.18 -21.32
CA LEU A 289 17.49 -14.63 -20.13
C LEU A 289 17.33 -13.50 -19.10
N PHE A 290 18.44 -12.80 -18.80
CA PHE A 290 18.44 -11.66 -17.88
C PHE A 290 17.57 -10.52 -18.39
N THR A 291 17.66 -10.16 -19.67
CA THR A 291 16.87 -9.07 -20.25
C THR A 291 15.38 -9.42 -20.28
N ILE A 292 15.02 -10.67 -20.61
CA ILE A 292 13.63 -11.16 -20.55
C ILE A 292 13.12 -11.12 -19.10
N PHE A 293 13.95 -11.53 -18.12
CA PHE A 293 13.63 -11.44 -16.71
C PHE A 293 13.27 -10.00 -16.32
N VAL A 294 14.17 -9.05 -16.60
CA VAL A 294 13.96 -7.63 -16.24
C VAL A 294 12.73 -7.06 -16.95
N MET A 295 12.57 -7.30 -18.25
CA MET A 295 11.45 -6.76 -19.03
C MET A 295 10.10 -7.33 -18.62
N THR A 296 10.03 -8.61 -18.28
CA THR A 296 8.82 -9.26 -17.77
C THR A 296 8.38 -8.62 -16.46
N HIS A 297 9.32 -8.41 -15.52
CA HIS A 297 9.03 -7.77 -14.25
C HIS A 297 8.76 -6.26 -14.39
N PHE A 298 9.39 -5.61 -15.37
CA PHE A 298 9.09 -4.22 -15.73
C PHE A 298 7.59 -4.03 -16.12
N PHE A 299 7.06 -4.89 -16.97
CA PHE A 299 5.62 -4.86 -17.31
C PHE A 299 4.74 -5.32 -16.16
N TYR A 300 5.22 -6.23 -15.31
CA TYR A 300 4.52 -6.64 -14.11
C TYR A 300 4.37 -5.50 -13.08
N LEU A 301 5.28 -4.52 -13.04
CA LEU A 301 5.15 -3.34 -12.18
C LEU A 301 3.82 -2.61 -12.39
N PHE A 302 3.34 -2.50 -13.63
CA PHE A 302 2.04 -1.91 -13.93
C PHE A 302 0.88 -2.75 -13.39
N ASN A 303 1.01 -4.08 -13.42
CA ASN A 303 0.04 -4.99 -12.86
C ASN A 303 -0.01 -4.90 -11.33
N ALA A 304 1.14 -4.88 -10.68
CA ALA A 304 1.26 -4.71 -9.24
C ALA A 304 0.68 -3.37 -8.77
N ARG A 305 0.92 -2.27 -9.51
CA ARG A 305 0.31 -0.97 -9.25
C ARG A 305 -1.21 -1.01 -9.24
N ALA A 306 -1.80 -1.74 -10.15
CA ALA A 306 -3.25 -1.83 -10.29
C ALA A 306 -3.88 -2.93 -9.42
N PHE A 307 -3.10 -3.61 -8.59
CA PHE A 307 -3.59 -4.64 -7.68
C PHE A 307 -4.61 -4.06 -6.67
N GLU A 308 -5.74 -4.73 -6.51
CA GLU A 308 -6.87 -4.33 -5.63
C GLU A 308 -7.45 -2.92 -5.89
N THR A 309 -7.19 -2.32 -7.05
CA THR A 309 -7.77 -1.00 -7.38
C THR A 309 -9.09 -1.10 -8.14
N GLY A 310 -9.41 -2.24 -8.73
CA GLY A 310 -10.50 -2.38 -9.69
C GLY A 310 -10.33 -1.54 -10.96
N ARG A 311 -9.14 -0.97 -11.20
CA ARG A 311 -8.81 -0.12 -12.35
C ARG A 311 -7.89 -0.83 -13.32
N SER A 312 -7.90 -0.39 -14.58
CA SER A 312 -6.94 -0.83 -15.60
C SER A 312 -5.50 -0.47 -15.20
N ALA A 313 -4.55 -1.37 -15.52
CA ALA A 313 -3.11 -1.09 -15.37
C ALA A 313 -2.63 0.01 -16.33
N LEU A 314 -3.39 0.33 -17.39
CA LEU A 314 -3.10 1.39 -18.35
C LEU A 314 -3.66 2.76 -17.93
N HIS A 315 -4.27 2.88 -16.76
CA HIS A 315 -4.80 4.15 -16.27
C HIS A 315 -3.69 5.03 -15.68
N PHE A 316 -3.09 5.93 -16.47
CA PHE A 316 -1.94 6.75 -16.07
C PHE A 316 -2.29 8.16 -15.56
N LYS A 317 -3.57 8.48 -15.36
CA LYS A 317 -3.97 9.82 -14.89
C LYS A 317 -3.36 10.11 -13.51
N GLY A 318 -2.60 11.22 -13.42
CA GLY A 318 -1.92 11.62 -12.17
C GLY A 318 -0.62 10.87 -11.84
N CYS A 319 -0.12 10.00 -12.73
CA CYS A 319 1.04 9.15 -12.48
C CYS A 319 2.33 9.61 -13.22
N LYS A 320 2.55 10.93 -13.35
CA LYS A 320 3.74 11.45 -14.04
C LYS A 320 5.05 10.94 -13.44
N GLY A 321 5.15 10.93 -12.11
CA GLY A 321 6.33 10.40 -11.40
C GLY A 321 6.61 8.94 -11.74
N LEU A 322 5.58 8.09 -11.74
CA LEU A 322 5.71 6.70 -12.16
C LEU A 322 6.27 6.56 -13.58
N LEU A 323 5.71 7.29 -14.55
CA LEU A 323 6.15 7.22 -15.95
C LEU A 323 7.59 7.68 -16.14
N THR A 324 8.02 8.72 -15.42
CA THR A 324 9.42 9.18 -15.42
C THR A 324 10.35 8.09 -14.88
N ILE A 325 10.00 7.47 -13.76
CA ILE A 325 10.81 6.41 -13.15
C ILE A 325 10.87 5.18 -14.05
N VAL A 326 9.75 4.79 -14.64
CA VAL A 326 9.68 3.68 -15.60
C VAL A 326 10.58 3.93 -16.81
N ALA A 327 10.59 5.16 -17.33
CA ALA A 327 11.50 5.55 -18.42
C ALA A 327 12.98 5.46 -18.01
N ILE A 328 13.32 5.88 -16.78
CA ILE A 328 14.69 5.77 -16.25
C ILE A 328 15.13 4.30 -16.16
N ILE A 329 14.28 3.41 -15.65
CA ILE A 329 14.57 1.97 -15.56
C ILE A 329 14.82 1.39 -16.96
N MET A 330 13.96 1.73 -17.94
CA MET A 330 14.09 1.26 -19.32
C MET A 330 15.40 1.73 -19.96
N ILE A 331 15.69 3.03 -19.85
CA ILE A 331 16.94 3.61 -20.37
C ILE A 331 18.15 2.95 -19.70
N GLY A 332 18.11 2.76 -18.39
CA GLY A 332 19.18 2.10 -17.64
C GLY A 332 19.40 0.66 -18.10
N GLN A 333 18.34 -0.10 -18.36
CA GLN A 333 18.44 -1.48 -18.84
C GLN A 333 19.08 -1.53 -20.25
N VAL A 334 18.63 -0.66 -21.14
CA VAL A 334 19.22 -0.57 -22.49
C VAL A 334 20.70 -0.15 -22.42
N ALA A 335 21.01 0.87 -21.61
CA ALA A 335 22.37 1.34 -21.43
C ALA A 335 23.30 0.24 -20.89
N MET A 336 22.85 -0.56 -19.94
CA MET A 336 23.61 -1.65 -19.36
C MET A 336 23.94 -2.74 -20.39
N VAL A 337 23.01 -3.06 -21.27
CA VAL A 337 23.18 -4.11 -22.29
C VAL A 337 23.98 -3.60 -23.50
N GLU A 338 23.87 -2.30 -23.86
CA GLU A 338 24.44 -1.79 -25.12
C GLU A 338 25.77 -1.02 -24.95
N ILE A 339 26.07 -0.49 -23.74
CA ILE A 339 27.33 0.27 -23.55
C ILE A 339 28.48 -0.66 -23.17
N PRO A 340 29.58 -0.72 -23.94
CA PRO A 340 30.68 -1.70 -23.76
C PRO A 340 31.30 -1.70 -22.34
N GLY A 341 31.45 -0.55 -21.71
CA GLY A 341 31.97 -0.45 -20.34
C GLY A 341 31.03 -1.04 -19.28
N LEU A 342 29.73 -0.91 -19.46
CA LEU A 342 28.71 -1.48 -18.59
C LEU A 342 28.53 -2.99 -18.85
N GLN A 343 28.65 -3.43 -20.10
CA GLN A 343 28.61 -4.84 -20.47
C GLN A 343 29.64 -5.66 -19.70
N GLN A 344 30.87 -5.19 -19.61
CA GLN A 344 31.93 -5.86 -18.85
C GLN A 344 31.62 -5.94 -17.37
N PHE A 345 31.09 -4.86 -16.78
CA PHE A 345 30.75 -4.82 -15.36
C PHE A 345 29.60 -5.76 -15.00
N PHE A 346 28.55 -5.81 -15.82
CA PHE A 346 27.38 -6.65 -15.61
C PHE A 346 27.45 -8.04 -16.21
N ASN A 347 28.56 -8.36 -16.90
CA ASN A 347 28.76 -9.62 -17.61
C ASN A 347 27.61 -9.93 -18.58
N VAL A 348 27.33 -8.97 -19.46
CA VAL A 348 26.32 -9.05 -20.53
C VAL A 348 26.94 -8.71 -21.88
N CYS A 349 26.26 -9.06 -22.96
CA CYS A 349 26.65 -8.69 -24.33
C CYS A 349 25.51 -7.93 -25.03
N GLY A 350 25.87 -7.17 -26.08
CA GLY A 350 24.90 -6.41 -26.86
C GLY A 350 23.88 -7.32 -27.54
N LEU A 351 22.64 -6.85 -27.61
CA LEU A 351 21.54 -7.54 -28.26
C LEU A 351 21.17 -6.87 -29.57
N SER A 352 20.68 -7.63 -30.53
CA SER A 352 20.19 -7.07 -31.79
C SER A 352 18.91 -6.26 -31.57
N LEU A 353 18.66 -5.29 -32.44
CA LEU A 353 17.39 -4.52 -32.41
C LEU A 353 16.16 -5.45 -32.53
N GLN A 354 16.29 -6.53 -33.28
CA GLN A 354 15.25 -7.54 -33.46
C GLN A 354 14.95 -8.25 -32.13
N ASP A 355 15.99 -8.64 -31.37
CA ASP A 355 15.83 -9.27 -30.07
C ASP A 355 15.13 -8.31 -29.07
N TRP A 356 15.53 -7.04 -29.03
CA TRP A 356 14.88 -6.03 -28.21
C TRP A 356 13.37 -5.91 -28.51
N ILE A 357 13.01 -5.87 -29.81
CA ILE A 357 11.60 -5.79 -30.20
C ILE A 357 10.83 -7.04 -29.72
N ILE A 358 11.39 -8.23 -29.95
CA ILE A 358 10.76 -9.50 -29.54
C ILE A 358 10.62 -9.56 -28.01
N ILE A 359 11.65 -9.17 -27.25
CA ILE A 359 11.63 -9.15 -25.80
C ILE A 359 10.58 -8.18 -25.28
N ILE A 360 10.54 -6.94 -25.79
CA ILE A 360 9.57 -5.93 -25.36
C ILE A 360 8.14 -6.38 -25.66
N VAL A 361 7.88 -6.85 -26.87
CA VAL A 361 6.54 -7.31 -27.28
C VAL A 361 6.14 -8.55 -26.49
N GLY A 362 7.01 -9.55 -26.38
CA GLY A 362 6.75 -10.78 -25.63
C GLY A 362 6.51 -10.53 -24.14
N SER A 363 7.37 -9.72 -23.49
CA SER A 363 7.23 -9.36 -22.08
C SER A 363 5.98 -8.52 -21.81
N SER A 364 5.55 -7.69 -22.77
CA SER A 364 4.33 -6.90 -22.65
C SER A 364 3.06 -7.74 -22.54
N LEU A 365 3.08 -9.01 -22.98
CA LEU A 365 1.94 -9.93 -22.85
C LEU A 365 1.47 -10.07 -21.39
N VAL A 366 2.40 -9.95 -20.44
CA VAL A 366 2.07 -9.95 -19.00
C VAL A 366 1.04 -8.88 -18.66
N LEU A 367 1.17 -7.70 -19.26
CA LEU A 367 0.24 -6.58 -19.09
C LEU A 367 -1.10 -6.86 -19.79
N TRP A 368 -1.04 -7.31 -21.04
CA TRP A 368 -2.23 -7.53 -21.86
C TRP A 368 -3.10 -8.69 -21.38
N VAL A 369 -2.52 -9.77 -20.87
CA VAL A 369 -3.25 -10.90 -20.27
C VAL A 369 -4.08 -10.41 -19.08
N ARG A 370 -3.49 -9.58 -18.22
CA ARG A 370 -4.22 -9.01 -17.08
C ARG A 370 -5.34 -8.05 -17.53
N GLU A 371 -5.06 -7.19 -18.51
CA GLU A 371 -6.08 -6.26 -19.03
C GLU A 371 -7.22 -7.02 -19.69
N GLY A 372 -6.95 -8.07 -20.45
CA GLY A 372 -7.97 -8.95 -21.02
C GLY A 372 -8.82 -9.61 -19.94
N TRP A 373 -8.21 -10.14 -18.88
CA TRP A 373 -8.93 -10.70 -17.73
C TRP A 373 -9.80 -9.65 -17.03
N HIS A 374 -9.27 -8.45 -16.84
CA HIS A 374 -10.00 -7.34 -16.23
C HIS A 374 -11.24 -6.93 -17.05
N LEU A 375 -11.16 -6.94 -18.37
CA LEU A 375 -12.29 -6.64 -19.25
C LEU A 375 -13.38 -7.72 -19.19
N ILE A 376 -13.00 -9.00 -19.05
CA ILE A 376 -13.93 -10.13 -18.95
C ILE A 376 -14.64 -10.12 -17.58
N THR A 377 -13.92 -9.83 -16.50
CA THR A 377 -14.46 -9.86 -15.13
C THR A 377 -15.29 -8.63 -14.75
N LYS A 378 -15.18 -7.54 -15.51
CA LYS A 378 -16.01 -6.33 -15.32
C LYS A 378 -17.40 -6.42 -15.96
N ARG A 379 -17.68 -7.47 -16.71
CA ARG A 379 -19.03 -7.78 -17.25
C ARG A 379 -19.83 -8.59 -16.24
#